data_f1d515edcd14847b196d292c539b70e6
#
_entry.id   f1d515edcd14847b196d292c539b70e6
#
_cell.length_a   1.000
_cell.length_b   1.000
_cell.length_c   1.000
_cell.angle_alpha   90.00
_cell.angle_beta   90.00
_cell.angle_gamma   90.00
#
_symmetry.space_group_name_H-M   'P 1'
#
loop_
_entity.id
_entity.type
_entity.pdbx_description
1 polymer ?
#
loop_
_entity_poly.entity_id
_entity_poly.type
_entity_poly.pdbx_seq_one_letter_code
_entity_poly.pdbx_strand_id
1 'polypeptide(L)'
;MNQRPEIGMLSPLILYYDQLDIIQYAGFTEMNYLTCRNKGIGQMEVDKGQYGMDSRETGYCHGAAMMCRKSDLESVGLMAEHFFLYYEELDWCEMFKKAGKVIWFTGKTKIYHKESISVGKESSIKTYFMTRNRMLFIRRNTGIINTLFFCIYYILFACTKQILLYLLKGRTDLVKWVFKGVLWNLTNSKNSNKLGFKI
;
A
#
# COMPACT_ATOMS: atom_id res chain seq x y z
N MET A 1 18.18 13.74 4.47
CA MET A 1 17.33 14.48 3.50
C MET A 1 17.92 15.84 3.12
N ASN A 2 18.40 16.70 4.05
CA ASN A 2 18.89 18.05 3.69
C ASN A 2 20.07 18.06 2.69
N GLN A 3 20.95 17.08 2.75
CA GLN A 3 22.10 16.92 1.82
C GLN A 3 21.72 16.22 0.49
N ARG A 4 20.50 15.72 0.36
CA ARG A 4 20.01 14.99 -0.80
C ARG A 4 18.60 15.47 -1.14
N PRO A 5 18.47 16.56 -1.90
CA PRO A 5 17.18 17.20 -2.22
C PRO A 5 16.27 16.35 -3.11
N GLU A 6 16.83 15.37 -3.84
CA GLU A 6 16.09 14.41 -4.65
C GLU A 6 15.23 13.44 -3.80
N ILE A 7 15.63 13.18 -2.54
CA ILE A 7 14.82 12.32 -1.66
C ILE A 7 13.56 13.08 -1.24
N GLY A 8 12.41 12.64 -1.71
CA GLY A 8 11.11 13.20 -1.37
C GLY A 8 10.52 12.62 -0.11
N MET A 9 10.60 11.29 0.04
CA MET A 9 10.08 10.58 1.20
C MET A 9 11.11 9.59 1.76
N LEU A 10 11.07 9.36 3.07
CA LEU A 10 11.97 8.46 3.77
C LEU A 10 11.20 7.64 4.81
N SER A 11 11.48 6.33 4.88
CA SER A 11 11.04 5.46 5.97
C SER A 11 12.24 4.81 6.67
N PRO A 12 12.18 4.64 8.01
CA PRO A 12 13.19 3.91 8.77
C PRO A 12 12.99 2.39 8.67
N LEU A 13 13.89 1.62 9.29
CA LEU A 13 13.68 0.21 9.59
C LEU A 13 12.51 0.06 10.57
N ILE A 14 11.56 -0.82 10.28
CA ILE A 14 10.40 -1.06 11.12
C ILE A 14 10.39 -2.52 11.57
N LEU A 15 10.25 -2.72 12.89
CA LEU A 15 10.09 -4.02 13.52
C LEU A 15 8.67 -4.18 14.07
N TYR A 16 8.22 -5.42 14.21
CA TYR A 16 6.97 -5.69 14.90
C TYR A 16 7.08 -5.39 16.39
N TYR A 17 6.07 -4.74 16.94
CA TYR A 17 6.04 -4.44 18.37
C TYR A 17 5.89 -5.69 19.24
N ASP A 18 5.11 -6.64 18.79
CA ASP A 18 4.83 -7.89 19.53
C ASP A 18 5.92 -8.96 19.31
N GLN A 19 6.87 -8.72 18.40
CA GLN A 19 8.03 -9.57 18.08
C GLN A 19 9.23 -8.65 17.78
N LEU A 20 9.90 -8.20 18.84
CA LEU A 20 10.87 -7.10 18.80
C LEU A 20 12.12 -7.36 17.95
N ASP A 21 12.37 -8.60 17.57
CA ASP A 21 13.46 -9.05 16.72
C ASP A 21 13.03 -9.38 15.29
N ILE A 22 11.73 -9.26 14.96
CA ILE A 22 11.23 -9.55 13.62
C ILE A 22 11.00 -8.26 12.83
N ILE A 23 11.59 -8.22 11.63
CA ILE A 23 11.48 -7.09 10.73
C ILE A 23 10.11 -7.09 10.05
N GLN A 24 9.42 -5.96 10.12
CA GLN A 24 8.21 -5.70 9.36
C GLN A 24 8.54 -5.07 8.00
N TYR A 25 9.52 -4.15 7.97
CA TYR A 25 9.86 -3.40 6.78
C TYR A 25 11.34 -2.96 6.81
N ALA A 26 12.06 -3.31 5.75
CA ALA A 26 13.36 -2.76 5.40
C ALA A 26 13.38 -2.25 3.94
N GLY A 27 12.23 -1.78 3.46
CA GLY A 27 12.00 -1.35 2.08
C GLY A 27 10.99 -2.23 1.34
N PHE A 28 10.60 -1.76 0.16
CA PHE A 28 9.76 -2.51 -0.79
C PHE A 28 10.42 -2.52 -2.17
N THR A 29 10.19 -3.58 -2.93
CA THR A 29 10.48 -3.57 -4.37
C THR A 29 9.52 -2.63 -5.10
N GLU A 30 9.84 -2.27 -6.35
CA GLU A 30 8.90 -1.56 -7.21
C GLU A 30 7.62 -2.38 -7.44
N MET A 31 6.53 -1.66 -7.74
CA MET A 31 5.24 -2.27 -8.02
C MET A 31 5.22 -2.94 -9.40
N ASN A 32 4.83 -4.19 -9.43
CA ASN A 32 4.40 -4.79 -10.68
C ASN A 32 2.95 -4.37 -10.96
N TYR A 33 2.75 -3.45 -11.87
CA TYR A 33 1.42 -2.88 -12.16
C TYR A 33 0.46 -3.85 -12.86
N LEU A 34 0.95 -4.94 -13.49
CA LEU A 34 0.08 -5.95 -14.09
C LEU A 34 -0.61 -6.82 -13.03
N THR A 35 0.01 -6.97 -11.86
CA THR A 35 -0.54 -7.79 -10.76
C THR A 35 -0.88 -6.97 -9.51
N CYS A 36 -0.48 -5.69 -9.48
CA CYS A 36 -0.52 -4.81 -8.31
C CYS A 36 0.12 -5.46 -7.09
N ARG A 37 1.35 -5.92 -7.25
CA ARG A 37 2.13 -6.58 -6.21
C ARG A 37 3.54 -6.04 -6.15
N ASN A 38 4.02 -5.86 -4.96
CA ASN A 38 5.41 -5.65 -4.62
C ASN A 38 5.82 -6.62 -3.49
N LYS A 39 7.08 -6.68 -3.16
CA LYS A 39 7.61 -7.52 -2.07
C LYS A 39 8.19 -6.63 -0.98
N GLY A 40 7.91 -6.96 0.28
CA GLY A 40 8.64 -6.42 1.42
C GLY A 40 10.07 -6.96 1.43
N ILE A 41 11.03 -6.06 1.57
CA ILE A 41 12.43 -6.42 1.77
C ILE A 41 12.63 -6.64 3.28
N GLY A 42 13.27 -7.73 3.66
CA GLY A 42 13.49 -8.09 5.05
C GLY A 42 12.24 -8.51 5.84
N GLN A 43 11.06 -8.49 5.22
CA GLN A 43 9.81 -8.81 5.90
C GLN A 43 9.83 -10.23 6.47
N MET A 44 9.50 -10.37 7.77
CA MET A 44 9.54 -11.61 8.56
C MET A 44 10.94 -12.19 8.80
N GLU A 45 12.01 -11.47 8.43
CA GLU A 45 13.37 -11.86 8.83
C GLU A 45 13.65 -11.47 10.30
N VAL A 46 14.53 -12.23 10.96
CA VAL A 46 15.10 -11.83 12.25
C VAL A 46 16.07 -10.68 12.05
N ASP A 47 15.93 -9.61 12.82
CA ASP A 47 16.87 -8.48 12.81
C ASP A 47 18.21 -8.88 13.48
N LYS A 48 19.21 -9.12 12.65
CA LYS A 48 20.60 -9.36 13.05
C LYS A 48 21.51 -8.14 12.79
N GLY A 49 20.88 -6.97 12.57
CA GLY A 49 21.58 -5.75 12.20
C GLY A 49 21.95 -5.68 10.70
N GLN A 50 21.49 -6.62 9.88
CA GLN A 50 21.84 -6.73 8.44
C GLN A 50 21.43 -5.49 7.61
N TYR A 51 20.45 -4.72 8.07
CA TYR A 51 20.01 -3.48 7.44
C TYR A 51 20.43 -2.21 8.19
N GLY A 52 21.14 -2.33 9.33
CA GLY A 52 21.40 -1.21 10.24
C GLY A 52 22.22 -0.05 9.63
N MET A 53 23.09 -0.34 8.69
CA MET A 53 23.89 0.69 7.96
C MET A 53 23.36 0.96 6.55
N ASP A 54 22.32 0.24 6.14
CA ASP A 54 21.77 0.36 4.80
C ASP A 54 20.99 1.67 4.64
N SER A 55 21.15 2.30 3.49
CA SER A 55 20.45 3.54 3.15
C SER A 55 20.35 3.65 1.64
N ARG A 56 19.17 3.34 1.09
CA ARG A 56 18.98 3.15 -0.34
C ARG A 56 17.62 3.58 -0.84
N GLU A 57 17.52 3.69 -2.14
CA GLU A 57 16.23 3.83 -2.82
C GLU A 57 15.35 2.59 -2.58
N THR A 58 14.06 2.83 -2.46
CA THR A 58 13.03 1.80 -2.26
C THR A 58 11.78 2.15 -3.07
N GLY A 59 11.01 1.15 -3.44
CA GLY A 59 9.77 1.39 -4.18
C GLY A 59 8.75 2.23 -3.42
N TYR A 60 8.61 2.01 -2.11
CA TYR A 60 7.59 2.67 -1.29
C TYR A 60 8.05 2.84 0.14
N CYS A 61 7.56 3.90 0.81
CA CYS A 61 7.58 4.04 2.26
C CYS A 61 6.50 3.15 2.90
N HIS A 62 6.66 2.85 4.18
CA HIS A 62 5.66 2.15 4.98
C HIS A 62 4.80 3.15 5.77
N GLY A 63 3.47 3.01 5.73
CA GLY A 63 2.52 3.91 6.36
C GLY A 63 2.69 4.12 7.87
N ALA A 64 3.36 3.20 8.57
CA ALA A 64 3.63 3.35 10.00
C ALA A 64 4.66 4.44 10.33
N ALA A 65 5.57 4.76 9.41
CA ALA A 65 6.58 5.81 9.59
C ALA A 65 7.07 6.34 8.25
N MET A 66 6.65 7.55 7.94
CA MET A 66 7.06 8.28 6.74
C MET A 66 7.48 9.69 7.12
N MET A 67 8.52 10.18 6.49
CA MET A 67 8.97 11.56 6.63
C MET A 67 9.13 12.18 5.23
N CYS A 68 8.63 13.40 5.05
CA CYS A 68 8.86 14.23 3.87
C CYS A 68 9.15 15.68 4.29
N ARG A 69 9.67 16.49 3.38
CA ARG A 69 9.82 17.92 3.65
C ARG A 69 8.48 18.63 3.49
N LYS A 70 8.27 19.67 4.26
CA LYS A 70 7.09 20.54 4.12
C LYS A 70 6.99 21.14 2.71
N SER A 71 8.12 21.59 2.14
CA SER A 71 8.16 22.12 0.77
C SER A 71 7.78 21.09 -0.31
N ASP A 72 8.19 19.84 -0.13
CA ASP A 72 7.79 18.75 -1.04
C ASP A 72 6.30 18.45 -0.89
N LEU A 73 5.77 18.47 0.34
CA LEU A 73 4.36 18.32 0.63
C LEU A 73 3.50 19.41 -0.03
N GLU A 74 3.95 20.66 0.04
CA GLU A 74 3.26 21.82 -0.56
C GLU A 74 3.24 21.71 -2.11
N SER A 75 4.27 21.16 -2.72
CA SER A 75 4.38 21.01 -4.18
C SER A 75 3.69 19.76 -4.72
N VAL A 76 3.75 18.63 -4.01
CA VAL A 76 3.20 17.33 -4.44
C VAL A 76 1.73 17.18 -4.02
N GLY A 77 1.36 17.74 -2.88
CA GLY A 77 0.04 17.63 -2.28
C GLY A 77 -0.04 16.54 -1.21
N LEU A 78 -1.21 16.48 -0.56
CA LEU A 78 -1.51 15.54 0.53
C LEU A 78 -1.93 14.18 -0.02
N MET A 79 -1.96 13.18 0.87
CA MET A 79 -2.56 11.87 0.57
C MET A 79 -3.99 12.01 0.07
N ALA A 80 -4.35 11.20 -0.90
CA ALA A 80 -5.68 11.20 -1.47
C ALA A 80 -6.72 10.58 -0.50
N GLU A 81 -7.55 11.42 0.12
CA GLU A 81 -8.55 11.02 1.14
C GLU A 81 -9.56 9.98 0.64
N HIS A 82 -9.83 9.92 -0.66
CA HIS A 82 -10.77 8.97 -1.24
C HIS A 82 -10.31 7.50 -1.16
N PHE A 83 -9.06 7.22 -0.81
CA PHE A 83 -8.66 5.86 -0.42
C PHE A 83 -9.25 5.46 0.93
N PHE A 84 -9.29 6.36 1.89
CA PHE A 84 -9.77 6.20 3.27
C PHE A 84 -8.93 5.20 4.08
N LEU A 85 -8.64 4.01 3.54
CA LEU A 85 -7.92 2.94 4.24
C LEU A 85 -7.26 2.00 3.24
N TYR A 86 -5.95 1.78 3.36
CA TYR A 86 -5.07 1.00 2.47
C TYR A 86 -4.84 1.62 1.09
N TYR A 87 -3.63 1.52 0.60
CA TYR A 87 -3.11 2.05 -0.67
C TYR A 87 -2.90 3.58 -0.71
N GLU A 88 -3.37 4.35 0.28
CA GLU A 88 -3.16 5.80 0.34
C GLU A 88 -1.66 6.14 0.37
N GLU A 89 -0.87 5.42 1.16
CA GLU A 89 0.57 5.62 1.28
C GLU A 89 1.31 5.21 -0.01
N LEU A 90 0.83 4.18 -0.69
CA LEU A 90 1.40 3.76 -1.97
C LEU A 90 1.11 4.78 -3.07
N ASP A 91 -0.13 5.27 -3.15
CA ASP A 91 -0.53 6.31 -4.11
C ASP A 91 0.25 7.61 -3.87
N TRP A 92 0.48 7.95 -2.61
CA TRP A 92 1.27 9.12 -2.25
C TRP A 92 2.74 9.00 -2.66
N CYS A 93 3.36 7.84 -2.46
CA CYS A 93 4.70 7.57 -2.99
C CYS A 93 4.75 7.73 -4.52
N GLU A 94 3.72 7.27 -5.24
CA GLU A 94 3.62 7.47 -6.69
C GLU A 94 3.50 8.95 -7.09
N MET A 95 2.79 9.76 -6.29
CA MET A 95 2.72 11.22 -6.52
C MET A 95 4.11 11.86 -6.40
N PHE A 96 4.90 11.49 -5.37
CA PHE A 96 6.29 11.96 -5.21
C PHE A 96 7.18 11.51 -6.36
N LYS A 97 7.10 10.26 -6.80
CA LYS A 97 7.85 9.77 -7.97
C LYS A 97 7.50 10.52 -9.25
N LYS A 98 6.21 10.80 -9.49
CA LYS A 98 5.76 11.61 -10.64
C LYS A 98 6.27 13.05 -10.59
N ALA A 99 6.56 13.58 -9.40
CA ALA A 99 7.18 14.88 -9.20
C ALA A 99 8.73 14.83 -9.30
N GLY A 100 9.31 13.72 -9.75
CA GLY A 100 10.75 13.54 -9.93
C GLY A 100 11.51 13.30 -8.62
N LYS A 101 10.82 12.91 -7.54
CA LYS A 101 11.44 12.58 -6.25
C LYS A 101 11.67 11.08 -6.12
N VAL A 102 12.69 10.70 -5.35
CA VAL A 102 12.94 9.30 -4.98
C VAL A 102 12.41 8.98 -3.59
N ILE A 103 12.02 7.73 -3.41
CA ILE A 103 11.57 7.17 -2.13
C ILE A 103 12.74 6.45 -1.49
N TRP A 104 12.97 6.70 -0.20
CA TRP A 104 14.20 6.30 0.47
C TRP A 104 13.94 5.45 1.72
N PHE A 105 14.75 4.44 1.91
CA PHE A 105 14.85 3.63 3.12
C PHE A 105 16.12 3.98 3.90
N THR A 106 16.08 3.96 5.23
CA THR A 106 17.27 4.01 6.08
C THR A 106 17.16 3.05 7.25
N GLY A 107 18.20 2.22 7.41
CA GLY A 107 18.35 1.33 8.56
C GLY A 107 18.99 1.99 9.79
N LYS A 108 19.53 3.23 9.65
CA LYS A 108 20.20 3.95 10.74
C LYS A 108 19.32 4.29 11.94
N THR A 109 18.01 4.22 11.74
CA THR A 109 16.99 4.42 12.78
C THR A 109 15.96 3.33 12.64
N LYS A 110 15.49 2.81 13.76
CA LYS A 110 14.41 1.81 13.78
C LYS A 110 13.28 2.22 14.70
N ILE A 111 12.08 1.79 14.35
CA ILE A 111 10.88 1.94 15.15
C ILE A 111 10.20 0.59 15.36
N TYR A 112 9.34 0.52 16.36
CA TYR A 112 8.49 -0.65 16.65
C TYR A 112 7.04 -0.28 16.33
N HIS A 113 6.39 -1.07 15.48
CA HIS A 113 5.03 -0.82 15.03
C HIS A 113 4.08 -1.91 15.53
N LYS A 114 3.03 -1.47 16.22
CA LYS A 114 1.96 -2.34 16.69
C LYS A 114 0.89 -2.46 15.61
N GLU A 115 0.87 -3.59 14.90
CA GLU A 115 0.04 -3.77 13.70
C GLU A 115 -1.45 -3.99 14.05
N SER A 116 -2.32 -3.31 13.29
CA SER A 116 -3.74 -3.67 13.01
C SER A 116 -4.62 -4.17 14.16
N ILE A 117 -4.60 -3.52 15.31
CA ILE A 117 -5.54 -3.83 16.40
C ILE A 117 -6.96 -3.37 16.05
N SER A 118 -7.11 -2.28 15.30
CA SER A 118 -8.39 -1.59 15.11
C SER A 118 -9.30 -2.17 14.02
N VAL A 119 -8.78 -2.85 12.99
CA VAL A 119 -9.59 -3.28 11.82
C VAL A 119 -9.86 -4.79 11.78
N GLY A 120 -9.08 -5.59 12.53
CA GLY A 120 -9.15 -7.06 12.51
C GLY A 120 -8.56 -7.67 11.23
N LYS A 121 -8.08 -8.93 11.34
CA LYS A 121 -7.38 -9.62 10.24
C LYS A 121 -8.30 -9.93 9.05
N GLU A 122 -9.55 -10.31 9.29
CA GLU A 122 -10.56 -10.62 8.25
C GLU A 122 -11.88 -9.91 8.59
N SER A 123 -12.08 -8.69 8.08
CA SER A 123 -13.28 -7.87 8.30
C SER A 123 -13.88 -7.39 6.98
N SER A 124 -15.15 -7.01 7.02
CA SER A 124 -15.87 -6.45 5.86
C SER A 124 -15.21 -5.17 5.34
N ILE A 125 -14.79 -4.29 6.25
CA ILE A 125 -14.12 -3.03 5.90
C ILE A 125 -12.79 -3.30 5.21
N LYS A 126 -11.96 -4.20 5.75
CA LYS A 126 -10.68 -4.59 5.13
C LYS A 126 -10.89 -5.21 3.75
N THR A 127 -11.82 -6.17 3.64
CA THR A 127 -12.12 -6.85 2.37
C THR A 127 -12.57 -5.85 1.30
N TYR A 128 -13.48 -4.94 1.66
CA TYR A 128 -13.97 -3.94 0.73
C TYR A 128 -12.87 -2.99 0.26
N PHE A 129 -12.18 -2.31 1.19
CA PHE A 129 -11.19 -1.30 0.83
C PHE A 129 -9.96 -1.92 0.16
N MET A 130 -9.48 -3.08 0.57
CA MET A 130 -8.40 -3.79 -0.11
C MET A 130 -8.77 -4.15 -1.56
N THR A 131 -10.00 -4.60 -1.81
CA THR A 131 -10.45 -4.92 -3.17
C THR A 131 -10.63 -3.66 -4.01
N ARG A 132 -11.36 -2.67 -3.48
CA ARG A 132 -11.63 -1.40 -4.15
C ARG A 132 -10.36 -0.63 -4.47
N ASN A 133 -9.51 -0.46 -3.47
CA ASN A 133 -8.35 0.43 -3.55
C ASN A 133 -7.22 -0.15 -4.38
N ARG A 134 -7.09 -1.47 -4.46
CA ARG A 134 -6.15 -2.11 -5.38
C ARG A 134 -6.47 -1.76 -6.84
N MET A 135 -7.73 -1.82 -7.23
CA MET A 135 -8.15 -1.40 -8.58
C MET A 135 -8.02 0.12 -8.77
N LEU A 136 -8.42 0.90 -7.76
CA LEU A 136 -8.32 2.36 -7.79
C LEU A 136 -6.87 2.82 -7.96
N PHE A 137 -5.93 2.23 -7.21
CA PHE A 137 -4.50 2.52 -7.30
C PHE A 137 -3.96 2.32 -8.72
N ILE A 138 -4.27 1.20 -9.36
CA ILE A 138 -3.86 0.95 -10.75
C ILE A 138 -4.48 1.97 -11.71
N ARG A 139 -5.77 2.26 -11.58
CA ARG A 139 -6.49 3.25 -12.42
C ARG A 139 -5.92 4.67 -12.29
N ARG A 140 -5.34 5.02 -11.15
CA ARG A 140 -4.73 6.34 -10.90
C ARG A 140 -3.29 6.44 -11.37
N ASN A 141 -2.58 5.31 -11.35
CA ASN A 141 -1.12 5.31 -11.49
C ASN A 141 -0.64 4.68 -12.81
N THR A 142 -1.54 4.13 -13.63
CA THR A 142 -1.17 3.56 -14.93
C THR A 142 -2.05 4.08 -16.07
N GLY A 143 -1.61 3.83 -17.32
CA GLY A 143 -2.41 4.09 -18.51
C GLY A 143 -3.55 3.09 -18.67
N ILE A 144 -4.48 3.42 -19.59
CA ILE A 144 -5.72 2.66 -19.81
C ILE A 144 -5.45 1.19 -20.16
N ILE A 145 -4.44 0.90 -20.98
CA ILE A 145 -4.11 -0.45 -21.44
C ILE A 145 -3.71 -1.32 -20.24
N ASN A 146 -2.76 -0.87 -19.43
CA ASN A 146 -2.32 -1.59 -18.22
C ASN A 146 -3.46 -1.74 -17.21
N THR A 147 -4.32 -0.73 -17.09
CA THR A 147 -5.52 -0.78 -16.24
C THR A 147 -6.46 -1.90 -16.69
N LEU A 148 -6.74 -2.02 -18.00
CA LEU A 148 -7.61 -3.07 -18.54
C LEU A 148 -7.02 -4.46 -18.30
N PHE A 149 -5.73 -4.68 -18.62
CA PHE A 149 -5.06 -5.95 -18.35
C PHE A 149 -5.10 -6.33 -16.87
N PHE A 150 -4.79 -5.37 -16.00
CA PHE A 150 -4.89 -5.59 -14.56
C PHE A 150 -6.31 -5.96 -14.13
N CYS A 151 -7.33 -5.22 -14.57
CA CYS A 151 -8.73 -5.48 -14.19
C CYS A 151 -9.18 -6.88 -14.60
N ILE A 152 -8.85 -7.33 -15.82
CA ILE A 152 -9.15 -8.67 -16.29
C ILE A 152 -8.44 -9.72 -15.39
N TYR A 153 -7.13 -9.58 -15.20
CA TYR A 153 -6.37 -10.46 -14.32
C TYR A 153 -6.95 -10.48 -12.91
N TYR A 154 -7.22 -9.30 -12.34
CA TYR A 154 -7.64 -9.17 -10.95
C TYR A 154 -9.00 -9.80 -10.70
N ILE A 155 -9.97 -9.56 -11.60
CA ILE A 155 -11.32 -10.12 -11.48
C ILE A 155 -11.29 -11.63 -11.68
N LEU A 156 -10.66 -12.11 -12.77
CA LEU A 156 -10.70 -13.53 -13.13
C LEU A 156 -9.87 -14.42 -12.20
N PHE A 157 -8.75 -13.92 -11.69
CA PHE A 157 -7.85 -14.77 -10.88
C PHE A 157 -7.81 -14.36 -9.41
N ALA A 158 -7.53 -13.10 -9.10
CA ALA A 158 -7.30 -12.70 -7.71
C ALA A 158 -8.60 -12.65 -6.89
N CYS A 159 -9.66 -12.03 -7.44
CA CYS A 159 -10.96 -11.99 -6.76
C CYS A 159 -11.59 -13.38 -6.68
N THR A 160 -11.53 -14.17 -7.76
CA THR A 160 -12.05 -15.56 -7.76
C THR A 160 -11.36 -16.40 -6.70
N LYS A 161 -10.01 -16.36 -6.64
CA LYS A 161 -9.25 -17.06 -5.60
C LYS A 161 -9.67 -16.58 -4.19
N GLN A 162 -9.84 -15.29 -3.98
CA GLN A 162 -10.24 -14.74 -2.68
C GLN A 162 -11.65 -15.19 -2.28
N ILE A 163 -12.60 -15.18 -3.23
CA ILE A 163 -13.96 -15.66 -3.01
C ILE A 163 -13.96 -17.13 -2.64
N LEU A 164 -13.24 -17.97 -3.39
CA LEU A 164 -13.14 -19.42 -3.09
C LEU A 164 -12.56 -19.64 -1.69
N LEU A 165 -11.51 -18.92 -1.31
CA LEU A 165 -10.95 -19.01 0.05
C LEU A 165 -11.95 -18.60 1.13
N TYR A 166 -12.78 -17.57 0.91
CA TYR A 166 -13.82 -17.19 1.85
C TYR A 166 -14.92 -18.25 1.95
N LEU A 167 -15.33 -18.85 0.83
CA LEU A 167 -16.32 -19.92 0.82
C LEU A 167 -15.82 -21.16 1.58
N LEU A 168 -14.57 -21.56 1.35
CA LEU A 168 -13.93 -22.69 2.05
C LEU A 168 -13.78 -22.45 3.56
N LYS A 169 -13.62 -21.20 3.98
CA LYS A 169 -13.55 -20.81 5.39
C LYS A 169 -14.92 -20.56 6.03
N GLY A 170 -16.04 -20.74 5.31
CA GLY A 170 -17.39 -20.41 5.79
C GLY A 170 -17.66 -18.91 5.93
N ARG A 171 -16.77 -18.02 5.39
CA ARG A 171 -16.88 -16.56 5.49
C ARG A 171 -17.65 -15.97 4.31
N THR A 172 -18.85 -16.49 4.06
CA THR A 172 -19.74 -16.02 2.97
C THR A 172 -20.15 -14.56 3.12
N ASP A 173 -20.13 -14.05 4.36
CA ASP A 173 -20.38 -12.64 4.71
C ASP A 173 -19.39 -11.68 4.02
N LEU A 174 -18.15 -12.13 3.71
CA LEU A 174 -17.12 -11.32 3.08
C LEU A 174 -17.22 -11.29 1.55
N VAL A 175 -17.83 -12.29 0.93
CA VAL A 175 -17.91 -12.41 -0.53
C VAL A 175 -18.59 -11.18 -1.16
N LYS A 176 -19.70 -10.72 -0.58
CA LYS A 176 -20.41 -9.51 -1.06
C LYS A 176 -19.53 -8.26 -1.09
N TRP A 177 -18.53 -8.17 -0.20
CA TRP A 177 -17.66 -7.00 -0.11
C TRP A 177 -16.58 -7.01 -1.19
N VAL A 178 -16.16 -8.18 -1.67
CA VAL A 178 -15.32 -8.29 -2.88
C VAL A 178 -16.10 -7.75 -4.08
N PHE A 179 -17.34 -8.22 -4.31
CA PHE A 179 -18.18 -7.72 -5.40
C PHE A 179 -18.44 -6.21 -5.31
N LYS A 180 -18.75 -5.69 -4.13
CA LYS A 180 -18.95 -4.24 -3.94
C LYS A 180 -17.69 -3.43 -4.24
N GLY A 181 -16.52 -3.91 -3.86
CA GLY A 181 -15.24 -3.24 -4.16
C GLY A 181 -14.94 -3.19 -5.66
N VAL A 182 -15.21 -4.28 -6.39
CA VAL A 182 -15.09 -4.32 -7.86
C VAL A 182 -16.12 -3.40 -8.50
N LEU A 183 -17.40 -3.51 -8.13
CA LEU A 183 -18.50 -2.72 -8.70
C LEU A 183 -18.26 -1.23 -8.53
N TRP A 184 -17.74 -0.80 -7.38
CA TRP A 184 -17.41 0.62 -7.16
C TRP A 184 -16.48 1.15 -8.26
N ASN A 185 -15.48 0.37 -8.65
CA ASN A 185 -14.52 0.77 -9.68
C ASN A 185 -15.13 0.82 -11.10
N LEU A 186 -16.18 0.07 -11.35
CA LEU A 186 -16.89 0.08 -12.64
C LEU A 186 -17.90 1.24 -12.73
N THR A 187 -18.42 1.71 -11.60
CA THR A 187 -19.50 2.70 -11.55
C THR A 187 -19.06 4.09 -11.11
N ASN A 188 -17.81 4.25 -10.64
CA ASN A 188 -17.32 5.55 -10.16
C ASN A 188 -16.03 5.97 -10.88
N SER A 189 -15.85 7.29 -11.00
CA SER A 189 -14.61 7.89 -11.46
C SER A 189 -13.45 7.58 -10.51
N LYS A 190 -12.22 7.54 -11.02
CA LYS A 190 -11.00 7.40 -10.21
C LYS A 190 -10.75 8.60 -9.27
N ASN A 191 -11.46 9.71 -9.47
CA ASN A 191 -11.40 10.91 -8.63
C ASN A 191 -12.66 11.08 -7.75
N SER A 192 -13.50 10.04 -7.64
CA SER A 192 -14.72 10.09 -6.85
C SER A 192 -14.43 10.09 -5.34
N ASN A 193 -15.03 11.02 -4.61
CA ASN A 193 -14.96 11.06 -3.14
C ASN A 193 -15.98 10.12 -2.46
N LYS A 194 -16.78 9.38 -3.23
CA LYS A 194 -17.70 8.39 -2.66
C LYS A 194 -16.94 7.22 -2.07
N LEU A 195 -17.07 6.96 -0.80
CA LEU A 195 -16.43 5.80 -0.16
C LEU A 195 -17.08 4.48 -0.59
N GLY A 196 -18.41 4.45 -0.80
CA GLY A 196 -19.14 3.24 -1.17
C GLY A 196 -19.28 2.20 -0.05
N PHE A 197 -18.89 2.57 1.17
CA PHE A 197 -19.01 1.82 2.40
C PHE A 197 -19.70 2.72 3.44
N LYS A 198 -20.67 2.18 4.16
CA LYS A 198 -21.26 2.89 5.31
C LYS A 198 -20.40 2.55 6.54
N ILE A 199 -19.80 3.55 7.11
CA ILE A 199 -19.04 3.51 8.35
C ILE A 199 -20.00 3.59 9.52
#